data_465005fc260ac914b05837f271efc50d
#
_entry.id   465005fc260ac914b05837f271efc50d
#
_cell.length_a   1.000
_cell.length_b   1.000
_cell.length_c   1.000
_cell.angle_alpha   90.00
_cell.angle_beta   90.00
_cell.angle_gamma   90.00
#
_symmetry.space_group_name_H-M   'P 1'
#
loop_
_entity.id
_entity.type
_entity.pdbx_description
1 polymer ?
#
loop_
_entity_poly.entity_id
_entity_poly.type
_entity_poly.pdbx_seq_one_letter_code
_entity_poly.pdbx_strand_id
1 'polypeptide(L)'
;TLNEKEHKIEEEEIGTFTQFPLRLAWAITIHKSQGLTFRNVTVDFTGGTFAGGQAYVALSRCTSLDGLTLKRRLTRSDIFVRPEIVNFARQFNDQQALEHALRFAKADNEYRACCKAFDRGDMQECLDHFFVAIHTRYDIERPQAKRLIRRKLNVFRKLRDDRDEMRRQLDSQNEKLERLAKEFVSLGDQCVTEAHNVKAALANYNKAIDLSPRLLIAWVRRGVTLADSGKVDDALRDLNQAVALSPRSFKAIYNRGRVFMQKQLWAEAINDLTRATSLKEKNPKPYHLLGDAYSRMGDEEKALLYWELARRLEKGSSDNVS
;
A
#
# COMPACT_ATOMS: atom_id res chain seq x y z
N THR A 1 -5.43 -40.33 42.83
CA THR A 1 -4.41 -39.65 43.66
C THR A 1 -3.70 -38.61 42.83
N LEU A 2 -3.27 -37.51 43.44
CA LEU A 2 -2.48 -36.51 42.77
C LEU A 2 -1.01 -36.93 42.76
N ASN A 3 -0.44 -37.12 41.60
CA ASN A 3 0.99 -37.38 41.46
C ASN A 3 1.73 -36.01 41.52
N GLU A 4 2.30 -35.66 42.65
CA GLU A 4 2.98 -34.40 42.91
C GLU A 4 4.25 -34.19 42.08
N LYS A 5 4.86 -35.24 41.52
CA LYS A 5 6.07 -35.14 40.70
C LYS A 5 5.76 -34.79 39.24
N GLU A 6 4.60 -35.22 38.73
CA GLU A 6 4.22 -34.98 37.34
C GLU A 6 3.08 -33.96 37.19
N HIS A 7 2.56 -33.41 38.29
CA HIS A 7 1.40 -32.52 38.32
C HIS A 7 0.17 -33.03 37.56
N LYS A 8 -0.01 -34.35 37.58
CA LYS A 8 -1.15 -35.03 36.94
C LYS A 8 -1.98 -35.74 37.97
N ILE A 9 -3.31 -35.79 37.73
CA ILE A 9 -4.23 -36.63 38.49
C ILE A 9 -4.15 -38.02 37.88
N GLU A 10 -3.66 -38.96 38.62
CA GLU A 10 -3.67 -40.39 38.27
C GLU A 10 -4.87 -41.04 38.91
N GLU A 11 -5.60 -41.82 38.13
CA GLU A 11 -6.70 -42.67 38.62
C GLU A 11 -6.10 -43.93 39.20
N GLU A 12 -6.23 -44.13 40.48
CA GLU A 12 -5.84 -45.36 41.17
C GLU A 12 -7.08 -46.17 41.43
N GLU A 13 -7.12 -47.39 40.91
CA GLU A 13 -8.20 -48.33 41.16
C GLU A 13 -8.10 -48.86 42.61
N ILE A 14 -8.93 -48.29 43.51
CA ILE A 14 -8.94 -48.64 44.93
C ILE A 14 -9.69 -49.95 45.21
N GLY A 15 -10.48 -50.42 44.25
CA GLY A 15 -11.21 -51.65 44.32
C GLY A 15 -12.28 -51.76 43.23
N THR A 16 -12.72 -53.01 42.99
CA THR A 16 -13.79 -53.28 42.03
C THR A 16 -15.07 -53.62 42.81
N PHE A 17 -16.18 -52.99 42.45
CA PHE A 17 -17.50 -53.29 42.98
C PHE A 17 -18.33 -53.94 41.89
N THR A 18 -18.64 -55.21 42.06
CA THR A 18 -19.47 -55.95 41.11
C THR A 18 -20.91 -55.97 41.60
N GLN A 19 -21.80 -55.32 40.90
CA GLN A 19 -23.23 -55.39 41.15
C GLN A 19 -23.97 -55.79 39.88
N PHE A 20 -25.13 -56.45 40.07
CA PHE A 20 -26.03 -56.66 38.93
C PHE A 20 -26.48 -55.30 38.38
N PRO A 21 -26.49 -55.09 37.06
CA PRO A 21 -26.91 -53.85 36.46
C PRO A 21 -28.42 -53.62 36.47
N LEU A 22 -29.01 -53.79 37.64
CA LEU A 22 -30.42 -53.52 37.84
C LEU A 22 -30.61 -52.05 38.12
N ARG A 23 -31.00 -51.30 37.11
CA ARG A 23 -31.58 -49.99 37.32
C ARG A 23 -33.03 -50.14 37.69
N LEU A 24 -33.36 -49.93 38.95
CA LEU A 24 -34.75 -49.72 39.36
C LEU A 24 -35.27 -48.44 38.75
N ALA A 25 -35.83 -48.53 37.55
CA ALA A 25 -36.33 -47.40 36.80
C ALA A 25 -37.83 -47.16 37.00
N TRP A 26 -38.32 -47.36 38.18
CA TRP A 26 -39.76 -47.25 38.50
C TRP A 26 -40.17 -45.79 38.71
N ALA A 27 -39.27 -44.98 39.23
CA ALA A 27 -39.47 -43.54 39.40
C ALA A 27 -38.19 -42.80 39.19
N ILE A 28 -38.22 -41.76 38.37
CA ILE A 28 -37.12 -40.83 38.15
C ILE A 28 -37.62 -39.43 38.44
N THR A 29 -36.72 -38.55 38.89
CA THR A 29 -37.09 -37.15 39.09
C THR A 29 -37.35 -36.48 37.73
N ILE A 30 -38.19 -35.46 37.75
CA ILE A 30 -38.51 -34.65 36.54
C ILE A 30 -37.24 -34.12 35.87
N HIS A 31 -36.23 -33.72 36.64
CA HIS A 31 -34.94 -33.28 36.09
C HIS A 31 -34.20 -34.40 35.34
N LYS A 32 -34.18 -35.60 35.89
CA LYS A 32 -33.54 -36.75 35.23
C LYS A 32 -34.31 -37.26 34.01
N SER A 33 -35.58 -36.91 33.87
CA SER A 33 -36.40 -37.21 32.70
C SER A 33 -36.20 -36.25 31.51
N GLN A 34 -35.42 -35.21 31.69
CA GLN A 34 -35.15 -34.25 30.58
C GLN A 34 -34.44 -34.98 29.42
N GLY A 35 -34.94 -34.78 28.20
CA GLY A 35 -34.43 -35.47 27.01
C GLY A 35 -34.99 -36.88 26.79
N LEU A 36 -35.73 -37.48 27.76
CA LEU A 36 -36.36 -38.76 27.60
C LEU A 36 -37.81 -38.58 27.16
N THR A 37 -38.34 -39.59 26.46
CA THR A 37 -39.74 -39.64 26.01
C THR A 37 -40.32 -41.01 26.34
N PHE A 38 -41.54 -41.01 26.84
CA PHE A 38 -42.22 -42.25 27.30
C PHE A 38 -43.58 -42.38 26.60
N ARG A 39 -44.00 -43.62 26.33
CA ARG A 39 -45.36 -43.88 25.82
C ARG A 39 -46.37 -43.80 26.95
N ASN A 40 -46.03 -44.37 28.13
CA ASN A 40 -46.84 -44.34 29.34
C ASN A 40 -46.04 -43.80 30.50
N VAL A 41 -46.57 -42.74 31.16
CA VAL A 41 -45.92 -42.12 32.31
C VAL A 41 -46.96 -41.77 33.38
N THR A 42 -46.66 -42.13 34.66
CA THR A 42 -47.41 -41.58 35.77
C THR A 42 -46.65 -40.48 36.46
N VAL A 43 -47.21 -39.32 36.51
CA VAL A 43 -46.59 -38.13 37.12
C VAL A 43 -47.18 -37.89 38.51
N ASP A 44 -46.29 -37.77 39.47
CA ASP A 44 -46.66 -37.54 40.88
C ASP A 44 -46.27 -36.09 41.27
N PHE A 45 -47.26 -35.25 41.44
CA PHE A 45 -47.08 -33.88 41.92
C PHE A 45 -47.49 -33.71 43.41
N THR A 46 -47.60 -34.79 44.19
CA THR A 46 -48.10 -34.74 45.58
C THR A 46 -47.27 -33.81 46.47
N GLY A 47 -45.94 -33.69 46.22
CA GLY A 47 -45.07 -32.77 46.90
C GLY A 47 -45.07 -31.32 46.33
N GLY A 48 -45.94 -31.03 45.35
CA GLY A 48 -45.94 -29.75 44.65
C GLY A 48 -44.80 -29.62 43.63
N THR A 49 -44.80 -28.50 42.91
CA THR A 49 -43.68 -28.11 42.04
C THR A 49 -42.89 -26.99 42.71
N PHE A 50 -41.58 -27.11 42.72
CA PHE A 50 -40.70 -26.16 43.39
C PHE A 50 -39.92 -25.26 42.39
N ALA A 51 -39.96 -25.60 41.13
CA ALA A 51 -39.28 -24.83 40.07
C ALA A 51 -40.23 -24.45 38.93
N GLY A 52 -40.12 -23.22 38.41
CA GLY A 52 -40.88 -22.75 37.28
C GLY A 52 -40.67 -23.63 36.04
N GLY A 53 -41.74 -23.99 35.36
CA GLY A 53 -41.73 -24.87 34.20
C GLY A 53 -41.62 -26.37 34.49
N GLN A 54 -41.48 -26.77 35.75
CA GLN A 54 -41.34 -28.22 36.13
C GLN A 54 -42.54 -29.04 35.70
N ALA A 55 -43.75 -28.54 35.88
CA ALA A 55 -44.98 -29.21 35.41
C ALA A 55 -44.96 -29.43 33.89
N TYR A 56 -44.53 -28.42 33.12
CA TYR A 56 -44.40 -28.56 31.67
C TYR A 56 -43.39 -29.64 31.27
N VAL A 57 -42.21 -29.64 31.90
CA VAL A 57 -41.19 -30.66 31.61
C VAL A 57 -41.72 -32.07 31.91
N ALA A 58 -42.43 -32.26 33.01
CA ALA A 58 -43.02 -33.58 33.36
C ALA A 58 -44.07 -34.02 32.36
N LEU A 59 -45.01 -33.17 32.02
CA LEU A 59 -46.12 -33.48 31.09
C LEU A 59 -45.61 -33.70 29.66
N SER A 60 -44.63 -32.92 29.22
CA SER A 60 -44.04 -33.06 27.89
C SER A 60 -43.16 -34.30 27.70
N ARG A 61 -43.00 -35.14 28.72
CA ARG A 61 -42.29 -36.43 28.60
C ARG A 61 -43.16 -37.54 28.01
N CYS A 62 -44.45 -37.36 27.95
CA CYS A 62 -45.34 -38.36 27.36
C CYS A 62 -45.63 -38.03 25.88
N THR A 63 -45.66 -39.07 25.04
CA THR A 63 -45.92 -38.92 23.59
C THR A 63 -47.39 -38.68 23.27
N SER A 64 -48.31 -39.05 24.16
CA SER A 64 -49.76 -38.86 24.00
C SER A 64 -50.43 -38.61 25.33
N LEU A 65 -51.62 -37.99 25.30
CA LEU A 65 -52.42 -37.78 26.51
C LEU A 65 -52.93 -39.10 27.10
N ASP A 66 -53.20 -40.07 26.27
CA ASP A 66 -53.75 -41.41 26.71
C ASP A 66 -52.72 -42.20 27.56
N GLY A 67 -51.43 -41.92 27.33
CA GLY A 67 -50.37 -42.54 28.12
C GLY A 67 -49.99 -41.75 29.39
N LEU A 68 -50.65 -40.61 29.64
CA LEU A 68 -50.33 -39.77 30.79
C LEU A 68 -51.31 -39.99 31.94
N THR A 69 -50.80 -40.44 33.06
CA THR A 69 -51.59 -40.62 34.34
C THR A 69 -51.05 -39.63 35.37
N LEU A 70 -51.94 -38.87 36.03
CA LEU A 70 -51.63 -38.04 37.15
C LEU A 70 -52.09 -38.58 38.44
N LYS A 71 -51.20 -38.72 39.46
CA LYS A 71 -51.61 -39.20 40.79
C LYS A 71 -52.53 -38.22 41.53
N ARG A 72 -52.41 -36.92 41.25
CA ARG A 72 -53.34 -35.93 41.71
C ARG A 72 -53.65 -34.90 40.58
N ARG A 73 -54.74 -34.15 40.68
CA ARG A 73 -55.06 -33.10 39.77
C ARG A 73 -54.06 -31.97 39.89
N LEU A 74 -53.68 -31.39 38.75
CA LEU A 74 -52.89 -30.21 38.70
C LEU A 74 -53.70 -29.00 39.19
N THR A 75 -53.07 -28.20 40.01
CA THR A 75 -53.64 -26.94 40.50
C THR A 75 -52.90 -25.75 39.86
N ARG A 76 -53.48 -24.57 39.93
CA ARG A 76 -52.78 -23.37 39.41
C ARG A 76 -51.46 -23.08 40.09
N SER A 77 -51.28 -23.51 41.34
CA SER A 77 -50.00 -23.40 42.08
C SER A 77 -48.89 -24.32 41.56
N ASP A 78 -49.23 -25.36 40.84
CA ASP A 78 -48.26 -26.25 40.21
C ASP A 78 -47.72 -25.69 38.89
N ILE A 79 -48.45 -24.72 38.28
CA ILE A 79 -48.13 -24.16 37.01
C ILE A 79 -47.75 -22.69 37.26
N PHE A 80 -46.49 -22.46 37.53
CA PHE A 80 -45.99 -21.09 37.65
C PHE A 80 -44.77 -20.86 36.74
N VAL A 81 -44.59 -19.63 36.30
CA VAL A 81 -43.48 -19.19 35.49
C VAL A 81 -42.80 -18.11 36.27
N ARG A 82 -41.46 -18.07 36.24
CA ARG A 82 -40.69 -17.04 36.88
C ARG A 82 -41.05 -15.68 36.29
N PRO A 83 -41.19 -14.61 37.11
CA PRO A 83 -41.53 -13.27 36.63
C PRO A 83 -40.59 -12.77 35.54
N GLU A 84 -39.29 -13.10 35.59
CA GLU A 84 -38.29 -12.73 34.61
C GLU A 84 -38.63 -13.30 33.21
N ILE A 85 -39.09 -14.56 33.18
CA ILE A 85 -39.50 -15.22 31.92
C ILE A 85 -40.79 -14.61 31.37
N VAL A 86 -41.75 -14.26 32.26
CA VAL A 86 -42.98 -13.57 31.86
C VAL A 86 -42.67 -12.19 31.28
N ASN A 87 -41.78 -11.45 31.89
CA ASN A 87 -41.34 -10.16 31.41
C ASN A 87 -40.60 -10.29 30.07
N PHE A 88 -39.73 -11.25 29.94
CA PHE A 88 -39.06 -11.58 28.66
C PHE A 88 -40.09 -11.96 27.58
N ALA A 89 -41.05 -12.83 27.91
CA ALA A 89 -42.08 -13.26 26.95
C ALA A 89 -43.01 -12.10 26.48
N ARG A 90 -43.24 -11.09 27.34
CA ARG A 90 -43.96 -9.88 26.95
C ARG A 90 -43.23 -9.00 25.92
N GLN A 91 -41.90 -9.06 25.94
CA GLN A 91 -41.01 -8.36 25.02
C GLN A 91 -40.59 -9.27 23.85
N PHE A 92 -41.00 -10.54 23.84
CA PHE A 92 -40.67 -11.47 22.79
C PHE A 92 -41.36 -11.06 21.49
N ASN A 93 -40.59 -10.93 20.41
CA ASN A 93 -41.04 -10.43 19.10
C ASN A 93 -41.52 -8.95 19.11
N ASP A 94 -41.04 -8.12 20.05
CA ASP A 94 -41.19 -6.68 19.89
C ASP A 94 -40.41 -6.25 18.63
N GLN A 95 -41.17 -5.97 17.57
CA GLN A 95 -40.67 -5.64 16.26
C GLN A 95 -39.79 -4.38 16.27
N GLN A 96 -40.16 -3.40 17.10
CA GLN A 96 -39.36 -2.18 17.25
C GLN A 96 -38.03 -2.43 17.95
N ALA A 97 -38.03 -3.24 18.99
CA ALA A 97 -36.80 -3.63 19.69
C ALA A 97 -35.86 -4.44 18.78
N LEU A 98 -36.43 -5.36 17.99
CA LEU A 98 -35.67 -6.15 17.01
C LEU A 98 -35.06 -5.25 15.91
N GLU A 99 -35.86 -4.36 15.30
CA GLU A 99 -35.35 -3.43 14.29
C GLU A 99 -34.27 -2.50 14.83
N HIS A 100 -34.45 -2.02 16.07
CA HIS A 100 -33.44 -1.22 16.74
C HIS A 100 -32.14 -2.01 16.95
N ALA A 101 -32.23 -3.24 17.47
CA ALA A 101 -31.06 -4.11 17.71
C ALA A 101 -30.34 -4.47 16.39
N LEU A 102 -31.09 -4.79 15.33
CA LEU A 102 -30.54 -5.08 14.00
C LEU A 102 -29.85 -3.85 13.41
N ARG A 103 -30.41 -2.65 13.56
CA ARG A 103 -29.78 -1.41 13.13
C ARG A 103 -28.43 -1.18 13.83
N PHE A 104 -28.37 -1.41 15.14
CA PHE A 104 -27.12 -1.31 15.90
C PHE A 104 -26.08 -2.34 15.45
N ALA A 105 -26.50 -3.61 15.30
CA ALA A 105 -25.60 -4.68 14.84
C ALA A 105 -25.05 -4.41 13.43
N LYS A 106 -25.92 -3.91 12.53
CA LYS A 106 -25.49 -3.51 11.18
C LYS A 106 -24.45 -2.42 11.22
N ALA A 107 -24.69 -1.34 11.96
CA ALA A 107 -23.74 -0.24 12.10
C ALA A 107 -22.40 -0.71 12.70
N ASP A 108 -22.42 -1.58 13.72
CA ASP A 108 -21.19 -2.12 14.31
C ASP A 108 -20.39 -2.98 13.34
N ASN A 109 -21.06 -3.77 12.48
CA ASN A 109 -20.39 -4.55 11.43
C ASN A 109 -19.74 -3.63 10.39
N GLU A 110 -20.43 -2.58 9.96
CA GLU A 110 -19.89 -1.58 9.04
C GLU A 110 -18.69 -0.84 9.63
N TYR A 111 -18.72 -0.45 10.92
CA TYR A 111 -17.54 0.13 11.57
C TYR A 111 -16.35 -0.84 11.66
N ARG A 112 -16.60 -2.14 11.86
CA ARG A 112 -15.54 -3.17 11.83
C ARG A 112 -14.94 -3.32 10.43
N ALA A 113 -15.78 -3.32 9.39
CA ALA A 113 -15.34 -3.37 8.00
C ALA A 113 -14.54 -2.12 7.62
N CYS A 114 -15.02 -0.93 8.01
CA CYS A 114 -14.29 0.33 7.87
C CYS A 114 -12.88 0.26 8.50
N CYS A 115 -12.77 -0.25 9.74
CA CYS A 115 -11.47 -0.40 10.40
C CYS A 115 -10.55 -1.36 9.65
N LYS A 116 -11.06 -2.50 9.16
CA LYS A 116 -10.28 -3.47 8.39
C LYS A 116 -9.80 -2.90 7.06
N ALA A 117 -10.67 -2.18 6.33
CA ALA A 117 -10.31 -1.50 5.10
C ALA A 117 -9.22 -0.43 5.34
N PHE A 118 -9.35 0.37 6.41
CA PHE A 118 -8.34 1.34 6.81
C PHE A 118 -6.97 0.66 7.07
N ASP A 119 -6.97 -0.44 7.83
CA ASP A 119 -5.73 -1.16 8.19
C ASP A 119 -5.05 -1.80 6.96
N ARG A 120 -5.81 -2.12 5.90
CA ARG A 120 -5.29 -2.55 4.59
C ARG A 120 -4.84 -1.38 3.68
N GLY A 121 -5.15 -0.14 4.06
CA GLY A 121 -4.87 1.06 3.26
C GLY A 121 -5.91 1.34 2.17
N ASP A 122 -7.02 0.61 2.13
CA ASP A 122 -8.12 0.85 1.19
C ASP A 122 -9.02 1.97 1.73
N MET A 123 -8.69 3.19 1.34
CA MET A 123 -9.40 4.38 1.81
C MET A 123 -10.80 4.50 1.21
N GLN A 124 -11.01 4.03 -0.02
CA GLN A 124 -12.32 4.09 -0.65
C GLN A 124 -13.30 3.17 0.08
N GLU A 125 -12.96 1.90 0.23
CA GLU A 125 -13.76 0.92 0.98
C GLU A 125 -13.99 1.36 2.44
N CYS A 126 -12.95 1.96 3.05
CA CYS A 126 -13.06 2.51 4.41
C CYS A 126 -14.13 3.61 4.50
N LEU A 127 -14.14 4.55 3.55
CA LEU A 127 -15.13 5.64 3.51
C LEU A 127 -16.54 5.11 3.23
N ASP A 128 -16.68 4.17 2.31
CA ASP A 128 -17.98 3.59 1.96
C ASP A 128 -18.63 2.92 3.17
N HIS A 129 -17.90 2.05 3.88
CA HIS A 129 -18.37 1.45 5.12
C HIS A 129 -18.62 2.46 6.23
N PHE A 130 -17.79 3.48 6.34
CA PHE A 130 -17.99 4.56 7.32
C PHE A 130 -19.29 5.30 7.07
N PHE A 131 -19.59 5.69 5.83
CA PHE A 131 -20.84 6.38 5.49
C PHE A 131 -22.06 5.50 5.75
N VAL A 132 -22.02 4.22 5.40
CA VAL A 132 -23.11 3.28 5.70
C VAL A 132 -23.33 3.19 7.22
N ALA A 133 -22.27 3.08 8.02
CA ALA A 133 -22.37 2.99 9.47
C ALA A 133 -23.03 4.24 10.08
N ILE A 134 -22.57 5.44 9.73
CA ILE A 134 -23.09 6.69 10.28
C ILE A 134 -24.52 6.96 9.85
N HIS A 135 -24.92 6.61 8.60
CA HIS A 135 -26.30 6.76 8.13
C HIS A 135 -27.23 5.74 8.80
N THR A 136 -26.71 4.56 9.14
CA THR A 136 -27.52 3.51 9.79
C THR A 136 -27.86 3.86 11.24
N ARG A 137 -26.94 4.47 12.01
CA ARG A 137 -27.11 4.69 13.46
C ARG A 137 -27.08 6.16 13.89
N TYR A 138 -26.62 7.07 13.04
CA TYR A 138 -26.49 8.51 13.33
C TYR A 138 -25.69 8.81 14.61
N ASP A 139 -24.62 8.06 14.86
CA ASP A 139 -23.87 8.11 16.12
C ASP A 139 -22.50 8.76 16.02
N ILE A 140 -22.21 9.48 14.93
CA ILE A 140 -20.93 10.16 14.70
C ILE A 140 -20.59 11.13 15.86
N GLU A 141 -21.60 11.65 16.51
CA GLU A 141 -21.46 12.54 17.67
C GLU A 141 -21.03 11.82 18.95
N ARG A 142 -21.15 10.50 19.00
CA ARG A 142 -20.79 9.74 20.20
C ARG A 142 -19.28 9.81 20.49
N PRO A 143 -18.88 9.92 21.77
CA PRO A 143 -17.47 10.03 22.15
C PRO A 143 -16.60 8.86 21.66
N GLN A 144 -17.18 7.65 21.57
CA GLN A 144 -16.46 6.47 21.08
C GLN A 144 -16.14 6.59 19.58
N ALA A 145 -17.11 6.97 18.74
CA ALA A 145 -16.92 7.19 17.32
C ALA A 145 -15.92 8.33 17.07
N LYS A 146 -16.05 9.45 17.75
CA LYS A 146 -15.09 10.57 17.68
C LYS A 146 -13.67 10.14 18.07
N ARG A 147 -13.50 9.31 19.12
CA ARG A 147 -12.20 8.79 19.53
C ARG A 147 -11.59 7.85 18.50
N LEU A 148 -12.39 6.97 17.89
CA LEU A 148 -11.94 6.06 16.85
C LEU A 148 -11.44 6.83 15.63
N ILE A 149 -12.24 7.77 15.11
CA ILE A 149 -11.88 8.62 13.98
C ILE A 149 -10.61 9.40 14.27
N ARG A 150 -10.52 10.04 15.44
CA ARG A 150 -9.34 10.81 15.84
C ARG A 150 -8.08 9.93 15.90
N ARG A 151 -8.18 8.70 16.42
CA ARG A 151 -7.07 7.75 16.47
C ARG A 151 -6.59 7.39 15.08
N LYS A 152 -7.51 7.06 14.16
CA LYS A 152 -7.17 6.70 12.77
C LYS A 152 -6.57 7.90 12.01
N LEU A 153 -7.12 9.10 12.18
CA LEU A 153 -6.55 10.33 11.61
C LEU A 153 -5.13 10.62 12.13
N ASN A 154 -4.85 10.36 13.40
CA ASN A 154 -3.52 10.54 13.97
C ASN A 154 -2.50 9.56 13.35
N VAL A 155 -2.89 8.30 13.12
CA VAL A 155 -2.04 7.34 12.38
C VAL A 155 -1.73 7.86 10.99
N PHE A 156 -2.75 8.37 10.28
CA PHE A 156 -2.58 8.92 8.94
C PHE A 156 -1.64 10.12 8.90
N ARG A 157 -1.79 11.04 9.87
CA ARG A 157 -0.88 12.20 10.02
C ARG A 157 0.54 11.74 10.24
N LYS A 158 0.75 10.81 11.18
CA LYS A 158 2.08 10.27 11.45
C LYS A 158 2.72 9.64 10.21
N LEU A 159 2.00 8.77 9.49
CA LEU A 159 2.51 8.15 8.26
C LEU A 159 2.87 9.18 7.19
N ARG A 160 2.06 10.24 7.05
CA ARG A 160 2.37 11.35 6.14
C ARG A 160 3.63 12.09 6.56
N ASP A 161 3.72 12.43 7.85
CA ASP A 161 4.85 13.19 8.38
C ASP A 161 6.16 12.36 8.27
N ASP A 162 6.10 11.04 8.57
CA ASP A 162 7.22 10.10 8.40
C ASP A 162 7.66 10.01 6.92
N ARG A 163 6.68 9.93 5.98
CA ARG A 163 6.95 9.95 4.54
C ARG A 163 7.64 11.25 4.11
N ASP A 164 7.12 12.38 4.56
CA ASP A 164 7.64 13.70 4.20
C ASP A 164 9.05 13.92 4.78
N GLU A 165 9.31 13.37 5.97
CA GLU A 165 10.65 13.35 6.56
C GLU A 165 11.63 12.48 5.77
N MET A 166 11.23 11.24 5.43
CA MET A 166 12.05 10.36 4.60
C MET A 166 12.35 10.98 3.22
N ARG A 167 11.37 11.68 2.63
CA ARG A 167 11.57 12.38 1.37
C ARG A 167 12.60 13.49 1.51
N ARG A 168 12.51 14.32 2.56
CA ARG A 168 13.51 15.36 2.84
C ARG A 168 14.92 14.80 3.04
N GLN A 169 15.04 13.67 3.75
CA GLN A 169 16.32 13.00 3.94
C GLN A 169 16.89 12.47 2.63
N LEU A 170 16.05 11.84 1.78
CA LEU A 170 16.44 11.36 0.47
C LEU A 170 16.90 12.52 -0.44
N ASP A 171 16.14 13.62 -0.49
CA ASP A 171 16.49 14.78 -1.28
C ASP A 171 17.83 15.39 -0.82
N SER A 172 18.04 15.49 0.50
CA SER A 172 19.32 15.95 1.07
C SER A 172 20.50 15.03 0.72
N GLN A 173 20.28 13.71 0.74
CA GLN A 173 21.31 12.76 0.30
C GLN A 173 21.61 12.87 -1.18
N ASN A 174 20.59 13.00 -2.03
CA ASN A 174 20.74 13.19 -3.46
C ASN A 174 21.49 14.48 -3.80
N GLU A 175 21.22 15.58 -3.09
CA GLU A 175 21.97 16.81 -3.24
C GLU A 175 23.47 16.67 -2.90
N LYS A 176 23.79 15.92 -1.84
CA LYS A 176 25.19 15.64 -1.47
C LYS A 176 25.89 14.81 -2.54
N LEU A 177 25.21 13.78 -3.04
CA LEU A 177 25.75 12.94 -4.13
C LEU A 177 25.94 13.75 -5.41
N GLU A 178 25.01 14.63 -5.75
CA GLU A 178 25.13 15.50 -6.93
C GLU A 178 26.30 16.49 -6.79
N ARG A 179 26.52 17.08 -5.59
CA ARG A 179 27.70 17.94 -5.34
C ARG A 179 28.99 17.18 -5.56
N LEU A 180 29.10 15.98 -4.95
CA LEU A 180 30.26 15.12 -5.11
C LEU A 180 30.47 14.71 -6.58
N ALA A 181 29.39 14.39 -7.30
CA ALA A 181 29.43 14.09 -8.71
C ALA A 181 29.98 15.29 -9.54
N LYS A 182 29.59 16.52 -9.22
CA LYS A 182 30.11 17.73 -9.86
C LYS A 182 31.60 17.93 -9.58
N GLU A 183 32.09 17.60 -8.39
CA GLU A 183 33.51 17.63 -8.06
C GLU A 183 34.28 16.60 -8.91
N PHE A 184 33.77 15.37 -9.07
CA PHE A 184 34.39 14.39 -9.97
C PHE A 184 34.37 14.85 -11.43
N VAL A 185 33.34 15.56 -11.91
CA VAL A 185 33.36 16.17 -13.24
C VAL A 185 34.51 17.22 -13.34
N SER A 186 34.64 18.06 -12.34
CA SER A 186 35.73 19.05 -12.29
C SER A 186 37.13 18.42 -12.32
N LEU A 187 37.33 17.37 -11.52
CA LEU A 187 38.58 16.59 -11.53
C LEU A 187 38.82 15.93 -12.89
N GLY A 188 37.77 15.43 -13.54
CA GLY A 188 37.85 14.91 -14.89
C GLY A 188 38.28 15.97 -15.90
N ASP A 189 37.71 17.19 -15.81
CA ASP A 189 38.09 18.34 -16.65
C ASP A 189 39.55 18.72 -16.44
N GLN A 190 40.04 18.78 -15.19
CA GLN A 190 41.45 19.00 -14.87
C GLN A 190 42.37 17.93 -15.45
N CYS A 191 41.98 16.66 -15.37
CA CYS A 191 42.74 15.58 -16.00
C CYS A 191 42.87 15.76 -17.52
N VAL A 192 41.88 16.32 -18.20
CA VAL A 192 41.94 16.59 -19.63
C VAL A 192 42.84 17.82 -19.90
N THR A 193 42.64 18.95 -19.19
CA THR A 193 43.26 20.23 -19.48
C THR A 193 44.69 20.35 -18.99
N GLU A 194 44.99 19.88 -17.80
CA GLU A 194 46.27 20.06 -17.15
C GLU A 194 47.19 18.81 -17.30
N ALA A 195 46.62 17.64 -17.08
CA ALA A 195 47.40 16.39 -17.06
C ALA A 195 47.44 15.67 -18.42
N HIS A 196 46.61 16.06 -19.38
CA HIS A 196 46.39 15.38 -20.67
C HIS A 196 46.15 13.88 -20.53
N ASN A 197 45.56 13.48 -19.39
CA ASN A 197 45.30 12.06 -19.03
C ASN A 197 43.84 11.68 -19.25
N VAL A 198 43.53 11.29 -20.47
CA VAL A 198 42.19 10.86 -20.90
C VAL A 198 41.66 9.70 -20.06
N LYS A 199 42.52 8.72 -19.71
CA LYS A 199 42.10 7.58 -18.91
C LYS A 199 41.62 7.98 -17.51
N ALA A 200 42.38 8.85 -16.85
CA ALA A 200 41.99 9.38 -15.54
C ALA A 200 40.72 10.24 -15.63
N ALA A 201 40.59 11.06 -16.68
CA ALA A 201 39.37 11.85 -16.91
C ALA A 201 38.13 10.96 -17.04
N LEU A 202 38.18 9.94 -17.89
CA LEU A 202 37.08 9.00 -18.06
C LEU A 202 36.71 8.27 -16.77
N ALA A 203 37.69 7.90 -15.96
CA ALA A 203 37.45 7.26 -14.66
C ALA A 203 36.70 8.22 -13.70
N ASN A 204 37.04 9.51 -13.68
CA ASN A 204 36.35 10.53 -12.87
C ASN A 204 34.94 10.76 -13.37
N TYR A 205 34.72 10.88 -14.69
CA TYR A 205 33.38 11.03 -15.26
C TYR A 205 32.50 9.80 -14.99
N ASN A 206 33.07 8.57 -15.00
CA ASN A 206 32.35 7.37 -14.62
C ASN A 206 31.86 7.45 -13.17
N LYS A 207 32.74 7.83 -12.24
CA LYS A 207 32.34 8.04 -10.84
C LYS A 207 31.25 9.09 -10.68
N ALA A 208 31.33 10.18 -11.44
CA ALA A 208 30.31 11.22 -11.42
C ALA A 208 28.95 10.68 -11.89
N ILE A 209 28.92 9.86 -12.94
CA ILE A 209 27.70 9.23 -13.46
C ILE A 209 27.14 8.20 -12.48
N ASP A 210 28.00 7.39 -11.85
CA ASP A 210 27.60 6.40 -10.84
C ASP A 210 26.95 7.07 -9.60
N LEU A 211 27.50 8.22 -9.16
CA LEU A 211 26.97 8.99 -8.04
C LEU A 211 25.67 9.73 -8.39
N SER A 212 25.58 10.27 -9.60
CA SER A 212 24.40 11.01 -10.05
C SER A 212 24.13 10.72 -11.54
N PRO A 213 23.38 9.64 -11.85
CA PRO A 213 23.08 9.26 -13.24
C PRO A 213 22.27 10.30 -14.04
N ARG A 214 21.65 11.26 -13.33
CA ARG A 214 20.90 12.36 -13.96
C ARG A 214 21.74 13.61 -14.18
N LEU A 215 23.00 13.62 -13.80
CA LEU A 215 23.89 14.76 -13.98
C LEU A 215 24.28 14.90 -15.45
N LEU A 216 23.56 15.74 -16.19
CA LEU A 216 23.74 15.97 -17.63
C LEU A 216 25.20 16.24 -18.02
N ILE A 217 25.89 17.10 -17.24
CA ILE A 217 27.23 17.56 -17.58
C ILE A 217 28.25 16.41 -17.59
N ALA A 218 28.08 15.39 -16.73
CA ALA A 218 28.96 14.24 -16.69
C ALA A 218 28.88 13.41 -17.99
N TRP A 219 27.67 13.15 -18.48
CA TRP A 219 27.45 12.47 -19.75
C TRP A 219 28.02 13.27 -20.94
N VAL A 220 27.79 14.59 -20.97
CA VAL A 220 28.32 15.45 -22.05
C VAL A 220 29.84 15.45 -22.02
N ARG A 221 30.48 15.64 -20.85
CA ARG A 221 31.94 15.68 -20.73
C ARG A 221 32.59 14.34 -21.09
N ARG A 222 32.04 13.23 -20.60
CA ARG A 222 32.53 11.91 -20.96
C ARG A 222 32.39 11.65 -22.46
N GLY A 223 31.23 11.96 -23.03
CA GLY A 223 30.96 11.81 -24.48
C GLY A 223 31.92 12.64 -25.34
N VAL A 224 32.19 13.90 -24.98
CA VAL A 224 33.16 14.74 -25.69
C VAL A 224 34.56 14.13 -25.60
N THR A 225 35.02 13.78 -24.41
CA THR A 225 36.33 13.18 -24.22
C THR A 225 36.49 11.83 -24.96
N LEU A 226 35.45 11.03 -25.04
CA LEU A 226 35.45 9.80 -25.84
C LEU A 226 35.55 10.09 -27.33
N ALA A 227 34.81 11.10 -27.84
CA ALA A 227 34.86 11.52 -29.23
C ALA A 227 36.24 12.02 -29.63
N ASP A 228 36.82 12.88 -28.79
CA ASP A 228 38.16 13.42 -29.02
C ASP A 228 39.26 12.34 -28.92
N SER A 229 38.99 11.22 -28.24
CA SER A 229 39.86 10.02 -28.16
C SER A 229 39.64 9.01 -29.28
N GLY A 230 38.77 9.31 -30.27
CA GLY A 230 38.43 8.40 -31.37
C GLY A 230 37.42 7.29 -31.03
N LYS A 231 36.88 7.25 -29.79
CA LYS A 231 35.84 6.31 -29.38
C LYS A 231 34.44 6.82 -29.71
N VAL A 232 34.18 6.98 -31.00
CA VAL A 232 33.02 7.73 -31.51
C VAL A 232 31.69 7.06 -31.17
N ASP A 233 31.63 5.73 -31.17
CA ASP A 233 30.40 4.99 -30.86
C ASP A 233 30.02 5.11 -29.38
N ASP A 234 31.01 5.04 -28.47
CA ASP A 234 30.82 5.25 -27.05
C ASP A 234 30.37 6.70 -26.76
N ALA A 235 31.01 7.65 -27.43
CA ALA A 235 30.62 9.07 -27.36
C ALA A 235 29.16 9.30 -27.78
N LEU A 236 28.73 8.65 -28.83
CA LEU A 236 27.35 8.77 -29.32
C LEU A 236 26.34 8.19 -28.33
N ARG A 237 26.68 7.07 -27.68
CA ARG A 237 25.83 6.51 -26.59
C ARG A 237 25.66 7.49 -25.44
N ASP A 238 26.74 8.10 -24.98
CA ASP A 238 26.72 9.07 -23.89
C ASP A 238 25.94 10.34 -24.26
N LEU A 239 26.15 10.87 -25.46
CA LEU A 239 25.44 12.06 -25.91
C LEU A 239 23.98 11.81 -26.20
N ASN A 240 23.59 10.60 -26.63
CA ASN A 240 22.18 10.20 -26.71
C ASN A 240 21.54 10.21 -25.32
N GLN A 241 22.22 9.66 -24.30
CA GLN A 241 21.74 9.73 -22.92
C GLN A 241 21.64 11.17 -22.42
N ALA A 242 22.62 12.02 -22.75
CA ALA A 242 22.58 13.45 -22.41
C ALA A 242 21.39 14.18 -23.06
N VAL A 243 21.09 13.89 -24.32
CA VAL A 243 19.92 14.48 -25.02
C VAL A 243 18.61 13.93 -24.45
N ALA A 244 18.55 12.65 -24.06
CA ALA A 244 17.39 12.06 -23.40
C ALA A 244 17.11 12.71 -22.04
N LEU A 245 18.15 12.99 -21.24
CA LEU A 245 18.04 13.70 -19.95
C LEU A 245 17.59 15.16 -20.11
N SER A 246 18.06 15.83 -21.17
CA SER A 246 17.69 17.22 -21.44
C SER A 246 17.57 17.49 -22.95
N PRO A 247 16.36 17.31 -23.52
CA PRO A 247 16.13 17.49 -24.97
C PRO A 247 16.34 18.90 -25.51
N ARG A 248 16.49 19.91 -24.64
CA ARG A 248 16.76 21.29 -24.99
C ARG A 248 18.18 21.77 -24.60
N SER A 249 19.05 20.82 -24.25
CA SER A 249 20.44 21.17 -23.91
C SER A 249 21.26 21.45 -25.18
N PHE A 250 21.58 22.73 -25.39
CA PHE A 250 22.49 23.13 -26.47
C PHE A 250 23.79 22.32 -26.48
N LYS A 251 24.42 22.15 -25.29
CA LYS A 251 25.70 21.42 -25.18
C LYS A 251 25.59 19.97 -25.63
N ALA A 252 24.51 19.28 -25.23
CA ALA A 252 24.30 17.88 -25.59
C ALA A 252 24.03 17.71 -27.09
N ILE A 253 23.10 18.50 -27.64
CA ILE A 253 22.72 18.46 -29.05
C ILE A 253 23.87 18.87 -29.97
N TYR A 254 24.56 19.97 -29.66
CA TYR A 254 25.70 20.44 -30.44
C TYR A 254 26.82 19.40 -30.49
N ASN A 255 27.20 18.84 -29.33
CA ASN A 255 28.28 17.85 -29.32
C ASN A 255 27.86 16.51 -29.98
N ARG A 256 26.58 16.14 -29.93
CA ARG A 256 26.07 14.97 -30.69
C ARG A 256 26.15 15.25 -32.19
N GLY A 257 25.78 16.43 -32.63
CA GLY A 257 25.97 16.89 -34.03
C GLY A 257 27.42 16.78 -34.47
N ARG A 258 28.40 17.23 -33.61
CA ARG A 258 29.86 17.06 -33.87
C ARG A 258 30.23 15.59 -34.05
N VAL A 259 29.70 14.70 -33.20
CA VAL A 259 29.98 13.24 -33.26
C VAL A 259 29.38 12.66 -34.55
N PHE A 260 28.20 13.07 -34.95
CA PHE A 260 27.61 12.66 -36.24
C PHE A 260 28.47 13.10 -37.43
N MET A 261 29.06 14.31 -37.38
CA MET A 261 30.04 14.79 -38.39
C MET A 261 31.24 13.84 -38.47
N GLN A 262 31.82 13.45 -37.33
CA GLN A 262 32.95 12.53 -37.28
C GLN A 262 32.60 11.15 -37.88
N LYS A 263 31.35 10.71 -37.71
CA LYS A 263 30.84 9.44 -38.29
C LYS A 263 30.38 9.57 -39.74
N GLN A 264 30.50 10.75 -40.34
CA GLN A 264 30.00 11.06 -41.69
C GLN A 264 28.49 10.87 -41.85
N LEU A 265 27.73 10.94 -40.74
CA LEU A 265 26.29 10.89 -40.71
C LEU A 265 25.75 12.34 -40.88
N TRP A 266 25.86 12.83 -42.13
CA TRP A 266 25.63 14.24 -42.43
C TRP A 266 24.20 14.69 -42.19
N ALA A 267 23.20 13.87 -42.49
CA ALA A 267 21.78 14.19 -42.29
C ALA A 267 21.42 14.35 -40.81
N GLU A 268 21.90 13.42 -39.98
CA GLU A 268 21.71 13.47 -38.51
C GLU A 268 22.46 14.65 -37.89
N ALA A 269 23.65 14.93 -38.40
CA ALA A 269 24.45 16.10 -37.98
C ALA A 269 23.69 17.38 -38.27
N ILE A 270 23.18 17.56 -39.51
CA ILE A 270 22.41 18.74 -39.92
C ILE A 270 21.17 18.92 -39.03
N ASN A 271 20.43 17.82 -38.74
CA ASN A 271 19.27 17.92 -37.88
C ASN A 271 19.63 18.44 -36.49
N ASP A 272 20.66 17.87 -35.84
CA ASP A 272 21.06 18.28 -34.49
C ASP A 272 21.66 19.71 -34.52
N LEU A 273 22.48 20.02 -35.48
CA LEU A 273 23.10 21.36 -35.59
C LEU A 273 22.06 22.43 -35.87
N THR A 274 21.05 22.17 -36.68
CA THR A 274 19.91 23.09 -36.89
C THR A 274 19.13 23.30 -35.58
N ARG A 275 18.89 22.24 -34.81
CA ARG A 275 18.30 22.38 -33.45
C ARG A 275 19.20 23.20 -32.52
N ALA A 276 20.51 23.01 -32.62
CA ALA A 276 21.45 23.78 -31.83
C ALA A 276 21.43 25.30 -32.20
N THR A 277 21.29 25.65 -33.47
CA THR A 277 21.15 27.07 -33.90
C THR A 277 19.88 27.68 -33.31
N SER A 278 18.74 26.96 -33.31
CA SER A 278 17.50 27.49 -32.71
C SER A 278 17.57 27.68 -31.19
N LEU A 279 18.44 26.94 -30.50
CA LEU A 279 18.66 27.10 -29.07
C LEU A 279 19.61 28.22 -28.69
N LYS A 280 20.59 28.54 -29.57
CA LYS A 280 21.55 29.60 -29.40
C LYS A 280 21.85 30.29 -30.76
N GLU A 281 20.93 31.13 -31.18
CA GLU A 281 20.97 31.77 -32.49
C GLU A 281 22.25 32.62 -32.74
N LYS A 282 22.80 33.26 -31.70
CA LYS A 282 24.01 34.09 -31.79
C LYS A 282 25.33 33.33 -31.69
N ASN A 283 25.29 31.99 -31.59
CA ASN A 283 26.51 31.17 -31.48
C ASN A 283 26.99 30.75 -32.87
N PRO A 284 28.17 31.20 -33.35
CA PRO A 284 28.64 30.92 -34.72
C PRO A 284 29.02 29.43 -34.92
N LYS A 285 29.39 28.69 -33.86
CA LYS A 285 29.93 27.33 -33.95
C LYS A 285 29.02 26.33 -34.66
N PRO A 286 27.70 26.24 -34.37
CA PRO A 286 26.82 25.32 -35.10
C PRO A 286 26.68 25.67 -36.57
N TYR A 287 26.73 27.00 -36.94
CA TYR A 287 26.60 27.42 -38.31
C TYR A 287 27.84 27.04 -39.16
N HIS A 288 29.05 27.10 -38.60
CA HIS A 288 30.25 26.59 -39.27
C HIS A 288 30.10 25.10 -39.58
N LEU A 289 29.68 24.28 -38.58
CA LEU A 289 29.52 22.87 -38.80
C LEU A 289 28.38 22.52 -39.78
N LEU A 290 27.32 23.33 -39.83
CA LEU A 290 26.28 23.20 -40.84
C LEU A 290 26.83 23.46 -42.25
N GLY A 291 27.64 24.50 -42.43
CA GLY A 291 28.32 24.74 -43.69
C GLY A 291 29.19 23.56 -44.12
N ASP A 292 30.01 23.04 -43.18
CA ASP A 292 30.85 21.88 -43.47
C ASP A 292 30.01 20.64 -43.82
N ALA A 293 28.88 20.38 -43.12
CA ALA A 293 28.00 19.26 -43.42
C ALA A 293 27.35 19.36 -44.80
N TYR A 294 26.84 20.55 -45.18
CA TYR A 294 26.25 20.77 -46.48
C TYR A 294 27.26 20.66 -47.61
N SER A 295 28.47 21.21 -47.42
CA SER A 295 29.57 21.06 -48.39
C SER A 295 29.91 19.58 -48.62
N ARG A 296 29.95 18.74 -47.57
CA ARG A 296 30.20 17.30 -47.66
C ARG A 296 29.07 16.55 -48.36
N MET A 297 27.85 17.10 -48.34
CA MET A 297 26.70 16.55 -49.08
C MET A 297 26.64 17.06 -50.54
N GLY A 298 27.49 17.98 -50.94
CA GLY A 298 27.52 18.57 -52.28
C GLY A 298 26.53 19.74 -52.46
N ASP A 299 25.94 20.26 -51.40
CA ASP A 299 25.06 21.46 -51.43
C ASP A 299 25.88 22.72 -51.12
N GLU A 300 26.65 23.14 -52.12
CA GLU A 300 27.57 24.30 -52.02
C GLU A 300 26.83 25.62 -51.71
N GLU A 301 25.60 25.75 -52.23
CA GLU A 301 24.79 26.95 -51.99
C GLU A 301 24.47 27.14 -50.52
N LYS A 302 23.97 26.11 -49.86
CA LYS A 302 23.71 26.14 -48.42
C LYS A 302 25.00 26.21 -47.61
N ALA A 303 26.05 25.55 -48.03
CA ALA A 303 27.33 25.60 -47.35
C ALA A 303 27.84 27.05 -47.26
N LEU A 304 27.84 27.79 -48.38
CA LEU A 304 28.23 29.19 -48.43
C LEU A 304 27.34 30.07 -47.55
N LEU A 305 26.01 29.85 -47.60
CA LEU A 305 25.06 30.58 -46.77
C LEU A 305 25.36 30.43 -45.25
N TYR A 306 25.58 29.22 -44.79
CA TYR A 306 25.84 28.98 -43.37
C TYR A 306 27.21 29.46 -42.94
N TRP A 307 28.25 29.38 -43.75
CA TRP A 307 29.56 29.97 -43.45
C TRP A 307 29.50 31.50 -43.40
N GLU A 308 28.75 32.15 -44.27
CA GLU A 308 28.52 33.60 -44.21
C GLU A 308 27.78 34.00 -42.93
N LEU A 309 26.74 33.27 -42.55
CA LEU A 309 26.02 33.53 -41.31
C LEU A 309 26.94 33.38 -40.08
N ALA A 310 27.78 32.36 -40.05
CA ALA A 310 28.76 32.16 -38.97
C ALA A 310 29.73 33.37 -38.90
N ARG A 311 30.29 33.78 -40.04
CA ARG A 311 31.22 34.93 -40.12
C ARG A 311 30.57 36.26 -39.70
N ARG A 312 29.30 36.48 -40.03
CA ARG A 312 28.56 37.68 -39.59
C ARG A 312 28.38 37.69 -38.06
N LEU A 313 28.07 36.55 -37.47
CA LEU A 313 27.91 36.40 -36.01
C LEU A 313 29.23 36.60 -35.26
N GLU A 314 30.37 36.19 -35.84
CA GLU A 314 31.70 36.42 -35.29
C GLU A 314 32.06 37.93 -35.29
N LYS A 315 31.81 38.64 -36.41
CA LYS A 315 32.08 40.07 -36.50
C LYS A 315 31.21 40.89 -35.55
N GLY A 316 29.89 40.59 -35.46
CA GLY A 316 29.01 41.30 -34.54
C GLY A 316 29.29 41.01 -33.05
N SER A 317 30.06 39.96 -32.74
CA SER A 317 30.56 39.69 -31.40
C SER A 317 31.83 40.51 -31.05
N SER A 318 32.61 40.87 -32.03
CA SER A 318 33.84 41.67 -31.85
C SER A 318 33.53 43.14 -31.59
N ASP A 319 32.46 43.67 -32.20
CA ASP A 319 32.07 45.08 -32.08
C ASP A 319 31.39 45.44 -30.74
N ASN A 320 31.02 44.43 -29.93
CA ASN A 320 30.43 44.60 -28.58
C ASN A 320 31.45 44.50 -27.42
N VAL A 321 32.76 44.38 -27.71
CA VAL A 321 33.84 44.22 -26.71
C VAL A 321 34.80 45.41 -26.75
N SER A 322 34.58 46.36 -27.62
CA SER A 322 35.37 47.62 -27.70
C SER A 322 34.73 48.77 -26.95
#